data_94a0d248c194d2eace65ef3297f33d58
#
_entry.id   94a0d248c194d2eace65ef3297f33d58
#
_cell.length_a   1.000
_cell.length_b   1.000
_cell.length_c   1.000
_cell.angle_alpha   90.00
_cell.angle_beta   90.00
_cell.angle_gamma   90.00
#
_symmetry.space_group_name_H-M   'P 1'
#
loop_
_entity.id
_entity.type
_entity.pdbx_description
1 polymer ?
#
loop_
_entity_poly.entity_id
_entity_poly.type
_entity_poly.pdbx_seq_one_letter_code
_entity_poly.pdbx_strand_id
1 'polypeptide(L)'
;NASEGFFAVQDNPKKEEMLLFTNHGIFYEFENTETKEVVDLSNVNVGSNYALIITTNSGLWRYRIGDTIRFYSVNPYKIKISGRTKHFINAFGEELIIENADTAMELACKKHKAPFYNYTAGPVYISGNKKGRHEWFIEFLSPPKNLKDFAHSLDTELKNLNSDYEAKRYKDLALEIPQIKILHLGTFDKWLKKKNMLGGQNKIPRLSNNRKYLDDILKLTSNV
;
A
#
# COMPACT_ATOMS: atom_id res chain seq x y z
N ASN A 1 9.86 -12.58 5.45
CA ASN A 1 10.42 -12.23 6.74
C ASN A 1 10.20 -10.76 7.06
N ALA A 2 10.27 -10.40 8.33
CA ALA A 2 10.28 -9.04 8.82
C ALA A 2 11.41 -8.90 9.87
N SER A 3 11.62 -7.71 10.41
CA SER A 3 12.61 -7.49 11.50
C SER A 3 12.30 -8.34 12.73
N GLU A 4 11.02 -8.60 12.94
CA GLU A 4 10.46 -9.31 14.09
C GLU A 4 10.57 -10.84 13.98
N GLY A 5 10.82 -11.37 12.79
CA GLY A 5 10.96 -12.81 12.64
C GLY A 5 10.83 -13.35 11.21
N PHE A 6 11.02 -14.66 11.10
CA PHE A 6 10.89 -15.41 9.86
C PHE A 6 9.59 -16.19 9.88
N PHE A 7 8.59 -15.75 9.13
CA PHE A 7 7.20 -16.22 9.27
C PHE A 7 6.77 -17.23 8.21
N ALA A 8 7.29 -17.07 6.98
CA ALA A 8 6.88 -17.93 5.89
C ALA A 8 7.97 -18.01 4.81
N VAL A 9 7.91 -19.06 4.00
CA VAL A 9 8.82 -19.31 2.86
C VAL A 9 8.04 -19.69 1.62
N GLN A 10 8.52 -19.22 0.48
CA GLN A 10 8.04 -19.69 -0.82
C GLN A 10 8.59 -21.11 -1.04
N ASP A 11 7.74 -22.11 -0.90
CA ASP A 11 8.07 -23.53 -1.04
C ASP A 11 7.82 -24.07 -2.45
N ASN A 12 7.21 -23.26 -3.33
CA ASN A 12 6.99 -23.58 -4.73
C ASN A 12 7.40 -22.37 -5.60
N PRO A 13 8.47 -22.48 -6.42
CA PRO A 13 8.95 -21.36 -7.23
C PRO A 13 7.98 -20.91 -8.34
N LYS A 14 6.95 -21.71 -8.64
CA LYS A 14 5.91 -21.38 -9.63
C LYS A 14 4.69 -20.68 -9.02
N LYS A 15 4.66 -20.51 -7.69
CA LYS A 15 3.56 -19.93 -6.96
C LYS A 15 4.04 -18.79 -6.08
N GLU A 16 3.24 -17.76 -5.94
CA GLU A 16 3.58 -16.58 -5.14
C GLU A 16 3.24 -16.73 -3.66
N GLU A 17 2.32 -17.65 -3.34
CA GLU A 17 1.98 -17.93 -1.95
C GLU A 17 3.12 -18.63 -1.21
N MET A 18 3.25 -18.33 0.07
CA MET A 18 4.28 -18.82 0.97
C MET A 18 3.69 -19.77 2.00
N LEU A 19 4.42 -20.81 2.35
CA LEU A 19 4.09 -21.70 3.47
C LEU A 19 4.32 -20.97 4.79
N LEU A 20 3.27 -20.83 5.60
CA LEU A 20 3.35 -20.23 6.93
C LEU A 20 4.02 -21.22 7.90
N PHE A 21 5.00 -20.73 8.66
CA PHE A 21 5.64 -21.53 9.71
C PHE A 21 4.83 -21.48 11.00
N THR A 22 4.28 -22.61 11.40
CA THR A 22 3.45 -22.76 12.61
C THR A 22 4.22 -23.32 13.81
N ASN A 23 5.48 -23.72 13.61
CA ASN A 23 6.31 -24.42 14.60
C ASN A 23 7.63 -23.71 14.95
N HIS A 24 7.76 -22.42 14.64
CA HIS A 24 8.98 -21.61 14.87
C HIS A 24 8.91 -20.77 16.15
N GLY A 25 8.11 -21.17 17.14
CA GLY A 25 8.01 -20.46 18.42
C GLY A 25 7.29 -19.13 18.35
N ILE A 26 6.46 -18.93 17.33
CA ILE A 26 5.64 -17.74 17.13
C ILE A 26 4.17 -18.16 17.26
N PHE A 27 3.47 -17.50 18.16
CA PHE A 27 2.02 -17.60 18.26
C PHE A 27 1.39 -16.49 17.42
N TYR A 28 0.48 -16.87 16.54
CA TYR A 28 -0.18 -15.98 15.59
C TYR A 28 -1.63 -15.72 15.99
N GLU A 29 -2.03 -14.45 15.90
CA GLU A 29 -3.41 -14.01 15.89
C GLU A 29 -3.64 -13.16 14.63
N PHE A 30 -4.87 -13.19 14.11
CA PHE A 30 -5.21 -12.58 12.84
C PHE A 30 -6.41 -11.66 13.02
N GLU A 31 -6.19 -10.33 12.92
CA GLU A 31 -7.28 -9.36 12.94
C GLU A 31 -7.85 -9.21 11.52
N ASN A 32 -9.09 -9.62 11.31
CA ASN A 32 -9.76 -9.42 10.04
C ASN A 32 -9.82 -7.92 9.72
N THR A 33 -9.37 -7.51 8.53
CA THR A 33 -9.26 -6.10 8.17
C THR A 33 -10.60 -5.40 8.03
N GLU A 34 -11.68 -6.13 7.75
CA GLU A 34 -13.05 -5.65 7.58
C GLU A 34 -13.82 -5.66 8.90
N THR A 35 -13.96 -6.84 9.52
CA THR A 35 -14.80 -7.00 10.73
C THR A 35 -14.10 -6.56 12.02
N LYS A 36 -12.77 -6.41 12.01
CA LYS A 36 -11.89 -6.15 13.17
C LYS A 36 -11.90 -7.26 14.23
N GLU A 37 -12.52 -8.38 13.95
CA GLU A 37 -12.47 -9.55 14.79
C GLU A 37 -11.07 -10.16 14.78
N VAL A 38 -10.57 -10.55 15.96
CA VAL A 38 -9.30 -11.24 16.11
C VAL A 38 -9.56 -12.73 16.27
N VAL A 39 -8.99 -13.53 15.37
CA VAL A 39 -9.13 -14.98 15.35
C VAL A 39 -7.78 -15.65 15.46
N ASP A 40 -7.77 -16.90 15.93
CA ASP A 40 -6.58 -17.75 15.88
C ASP A 40 -6.43 -18.43 14.50
N LEU A 41 -5.34 -19.18 14.34
CA LEU A 41 -5.00 -19.82 13.07
C LEU A 41 -6.05 -20.86 12.61
N SER A 42 -6.77 -21.49 13.53
CA SER A 42 -7.79 -22.52 13.20
C SER A 42 -9.08 -21.90 12.64
N ASN A 43 -9.30 -20.62 12.89
CA ASN A 43 -10.52 -19.88 12.54
C ASN A 43 -10.34 -18.90 11.36
N VAL A 44 -9.20 -18.96 10.67
CA VAL A 44 -8.98 -18.12 9.48
C VAL A 44 -9.73 -18.63 8.25
N ASN A 45 -10.17 -17.72 7.40
CA ASN A 45 -10.87 -18.03 6.16
C ASN A 45 -10.00 -17.75 4.94
N VAL A 46 -10.02 -18.67 3.97
CA VAL A 46 -9.37 -18.49 2.68
C VAL A 46 -9.99 -17.28 1.95
N GLY A 47 -9.14 -16.44 1.36
CA GLY A 47 -9.56 -15.23 0.63
C GLY A 47 -9.73 -13.99 1.49
N SER A 48 -9.92 -14.13 2.81
CA SER A 48 -10.02 -12.99 3.72
C SER A 48 -8.65 -12.36 4.01
N ASN A 49 -8.68 -11.07 4.29
CA ASN A 49 -7.49 -10.26 4.57
C ASN A 49 -7.34 -10.04 6.08
N TYR A 50 -6.14 -10.25 6.62
CA TYR A 50 -5.89 -10.17 8.04
C TYR A 50 -4.65 -9.33 8.36
N ALA A 51 -4.74 -8.47 9.37
CA ALA A 51 -3.58 -7.87 10.00
C ALA A 51 -2.91 -8.89 10.93
N LEU A 52 -1.60 -9.05 10.79
CA LEU A 52 -0.84 -10.04 11.54
C LEU A 52 -0.47 -9.50 12.93
N ILE A 53 -0.81 -10.27 13.96
CA ILE A 53 -0.45 -10.06 15.35
C ILE A 53 0.39 -11.24 15.80
N ILE A 54 1.52 -10.99 16.44
CA ILE A 54 2.45 -12.04 16.88
C ILE A 54 2.76 -11.95 18.36
N THR A 55 2.94 -13.12 18.96
CA THR A 55 3.59 -13.28 20.27
C THR A 55 4.79 -14.19 20.08
N THR A 56 5.97 -13.78 20.56
CA THR A 56 7.22 -14.49 20.35
C THR A 56 7.93 -14.79 21.68
N ASN A 57 8.74 -15.82 21.70
CA ASN A 57 9.61 -16.14 22.84
C ASN A 57 10.76 -15.12 23.05
N SER A 58 10.99 -14.23 22.08
CA SER A 58 11.94 -13.12 22.18
C SER A 58 11.37 -11.86 22.86
N GLY A 59 10.14 -11.92 23.39
CA GLY A 59 9.56 -10.87 24.23
C GLY A 59 8.54 -9.96 23.55
N LEU A 60 8.10 -10.26 22.33
CA LEU A 60 6.97 -9.56 21.72
C LEU A 60 5.65 -10.19 22.21
N TRP A 61 4.76 -9.37 22.74
CA TRP A 61 3.44 -9.80 23.25
C TRP A 61 2.34 -9.11 22.46
N ARG A 62 1.52 -9.90 21.74
CA ARG A 62 0.43 -9.44 20.87
C ARG A 62 0.82 -8.24 20.02
N TYR A 63 2.03 -8.30 19.47
CA TYR A 63 2.63 -7.23 18.70
C TYR A 63 2.00 -7.14 17.30
N ARG A 64 1.48 -5.96 16.96
CA ARG A 64 0.92 -5.68 15.63
C ARG A 64 2.05 -5.27 14.69
N ILE A 65 2.49 -6.18 13.84
CA ILE A 65 3.57 -5.93 12.86
C ILE A 65 3.20 -4.79 11.90
N GLY A 66 1.90 -4.65 11.64
CA GLY A 66 1.38 -3.68 10.68
C GLY A 66 1.31 -4.23 9.25
N ASP A 67 1.75 -5.45 9.01
CA ASP A 67 1.57 -6.12 7.72
C ASP A 67 0.23 -6.84 7.67
N THR A 68 -0.37 -6.86 6.48
CA THR A 68 -1.58 -7.63 6.20
C THR A 68 -1.25 -8.81 5.29
N ILE A 69 -1.95 -9.92 5.52
CA ILE A 69 -1.80 -11.15 4.76
C ILE A 69 -3.17 -11.67 4.32
N ARG A 70 -3.17 -12.45 3.24
CA ARG A 70 -4.33 -13.19 2.76
C ARG A 70 -4.01 -14.67 2.74
N PHE A 71 -4.95 -15.51 3.24
CA PHE A 71 -4.83 -16.95 3.15
C PHE A 71 -5.29 -17.46 1.78
N TYR A 72 -4.49 -18.31 1.17
CA TYR A 72 -4.78 -19.03 -0.08
C TYR A 72 -5.12 -20.49 0.16
N SER A 73 -4.68 -21.05 1.30
CA SER A 73 -5.00 -22.40 1.76
C SER A 73 -4.87 -22.45 3.28
N VAL A 74 -5.62 -23.35 3.91
CA VAL A 74 -5.53 -23.68 5.35
C VAL A 74 -5.01 -25.09 5.60
N ASN A 75 -4.75 -25.87 4.54
CA ASN A 75 -4.12 -27.19 4.64
C ASN A 75 -3.22 -27.46 3.41
N PRO A 76 -1.91 -27.23 3.49
CA PRO A 76 -1.22 -26.48 4.54
C PRO A 76 -1.58 -24.99 4.51
N TYR A 77 -1.25 -24.25 5.56
CA TYR A 77 -1.46 -22.80 5.60
C TYR A 77 -0.56 -22.07 4.60
N LYS A 78 -1.17 -21.49 3.59
CA LYS A 78 -0.51 -20.70 2.57
C LYS A 78 -0.98 -19.28 2.62
N ILE A 79 -0.03 -18.35 2.65
CA ILE A 79 -0.29 -16.92 2.76
C ILE A 79 0.41 -16.13 1.65
N LYS A 80 -0.12 -14.95 1.36
CA LYS A 80 0.55 -13.91 0.59
C LYS A 80 0.46 -12.61 1.37
N ILE A 81 1.52 -11.79 1.35
CA ILE A 81 1.47 -10.42 1.89
C ILE A 81 0.54 -9.62 0.98
N SER A 82 -0.48 -9.02 1.57
CA SER A 82 -1.47 -8.21 0.85
C SER A 82 -1.28 -6.71 1.03
N GLY A 83 -0.46 -6.28 2.00
CA GLY A 83 -0.18 -4.87 2.24
C GLY A 83 0.19 -4.55 3.68
N ARG A 84 -0.17 -3.37 4.13
CA ARG A 84 0.05 -2.89 5.51
C ARG A 84 -1.17 -2.18 6.06
N THR A 85 -1.41 -2.30 7.37
CA THR A 85 -2.52 -1.65 8.08
C THR A 85 -2.44 -0.12 8.07
N LYS A 86 -1.26 0.45 7.87
CA LYS A 86 -1.01 1.91 7.86
C LYS A 86 -0.80 2.49 6.47
N HIS A 87 -0.76 1.67 5.43
CA HIS A 87 -0.42 2.07 4.06
C HIS A 87 -1.55 1.69 3.11
N PHE A 88 -2.68 2.34 3.30
CA PHE A 88 -3.85 2.26 2.43
C PHE A 88 -4.51 3.65 2.36
N ILE A 89 -5.35 3.87 1.38
CA ILE A 89 -6.23 5.03 1.30
C ILE A 89 -7.68 4.54 1.36
N ASN A 90 -8.41 5.01 2.35
CA ASN A 90 -9.84 4.75 2.53
C ASN A 90 -10.55 6.04 2.99
N ALA A 91 -10.12 7.18 2.46
CA ALA A 91 -10.61 8.49 2.85
C ALA A 91 -12.04 8.75 2.36
N PHE A 92 -12.48 8.00 1.34
CA PHE A 92 -13.79 8.10 0.70
C PHE A 92 -14.52 6.75 0.65
N GLY A 93 -13.99 5.71 1.30
CA GLY A 93 -14.51 4.34 1.28
C GLY A 93 -14.04 3.51 0.07
N GLU A 94 -12.88 3.86 -0.50
CA GLU A 94 -12.29 3.22 -1.69
C GLU A 94 -11.38 2.03 -1.39
N GLU A 95 -10.98 1.84 -0.14
CA GLU A 95 -10.12 0.75 0.37
C GLU A 95 -8.92 0.39 -0.53
N LEU A 96 -8.26 1.43 -1.06
CA LEU A 96 -7.13 1.26 -1.95
C LEU A 96 -5.89 0.78 -1.20
N ILE A 97 -5.48 -0.46 -1.42
CA ILE A 97 -4.28 -1.08 -0.83
C ILE A 97 -3.05 -0.91 -1.70
N ILE A 98 -1.85 -1.12 -1.11
CA ILE A 98 -0.56 -0.96 -1.82
C ILE A 98 -0.48 -1.85 -3.06
N GLU A 99 -0.95 -3.09 -3.00
CA GLU A 99 -0.90 -4.03 -4.12
C GLU A 99 -1.64 -3.49 -5.35
N ASN A 100 -2.82 -2.88 -5.14
CA ASN A 100 -3.55 -2.22 -6.22
C ASN A 100 -2.77 -1.04 -6.78
N ALA A 101 -2.21 -0.20 -5.90
CA ALA A 101 -1.47 0.99 -6.27
C ALA A 101 -0.18 0.65 -7.03
N ASP A 102 0.59 -0.34 -6.55
CA ASP A 102 1.83 -0.78 -7.20
C ASP A 102 1.56 -1.34 -8.58
N THR A 103 0.58 -2.26 -8.70
CA THR A 103 0.21 -2.86 -9.98
C THR A 103 -0.30 -1.82 -10.97
N ALA A 104 -1.17 -0.90 -10.53
CA ALA A 104 -1.69 0.18 -11.38
C ALA A 104 -0.56 1.10 -11.87
N MET A 105 0.37 1.47 -10.98
CA MET A 105 1.53 2.28 -11.32
C MET A 105 2.42 1.59 -12.35
N GLU A 106 2.74 0.31 -12.16
CA GLU A 106 3.56 -0.47 -13.10
C GLU A 106 2.93 -0.55 -14.49
N LEU A 107 1.62 -0.84 -14.56
CA LEU A 107 0.88 -0.91 -15.83
C LEU A 107 0.83 0.44 -16.53
N ALA A 108 0.50 1.52 -15.81
CA ALA A 108 0.48 2.87 -16.36
C ALA A 108 1.88 3.29 -16.85
N CYS A 109 2.92 3.04 -16.06
CA CYS A 109 4.31 3.36 -16.44
C CYS A 109 4.77 2.57 -17.66
N LYS A 110 4.44 1.29 -17.75
CA LYS A 110 4.74 0.45 -18.92
C LYS A 110 4.07 0.99 -20.18
N LYS A 111 2.78 1.33 -20.11
CA LYS A 111 2.00 1.88 -21.23
C LYS A 111 2.56 3.20 -21.75
N HIS A 112 2.99 4.08 -20.84
CA HIS A 112 3.51 5.40 -21.20
C HIS A 112 5.03 5.46 -21.36
N LYS A 113 5.75 4.33 -21.21
CA LYS A 113 7.21 4.24 -21.21
C LYS A 113 7.85 5.24 -20.24
N ALA A 114 7.27 5.37 -19.06
CA ALA A 114 7.62 6.34 -18.04
C ALA A 114 8.11 5.63 -16.76
N PRO A 115 9.33 5.07 -16.75
CA PRO A 115 9.84 4.41 -15.55
C PRO A 115 9.94 5.39 -14.39
N PHE A 116 9.61 4.91 -13.18
CA PHE A 116 9.66 5.70 -11.96
C PHE A 116 10.63 5.12 -10.94
N TYR A 117 11.13 5.98 -10.06
CA TYR A 117 11.98 5.60 -8.93
C TYR A 117 11.12 5.24 -7.71
N ASN A 118 10.20 6.14 -7.32
CA ASN A 118 9.32 5.93 -6.20
C ASN A 118 8.08 6.82 -6.28
N TYR A 119 7.07 6.56 -5.44
CA TYR A 119 5.87 7.38 -5.33
C TYR A 119 5.29 7.36 -3.91
N THR A 120 4.44 8.33 -3.63
CA THR A 120 3.54 8.35 -2.47
C THR A 120 2.21 8.97 -2.89
N ALA A 121 1.12 8.48 -2.32
CA ALA A 121 -0.20 9.01 -2.58
C ALA A 121 -1.00 9.21 -1.29
N GLY A 122 -1.91 10.18 -1.34
CA GLY A 122 -2.81 10.49 -0.24
C GLY A 122 -4.03 11.27 -0.70
N PRO A 123 -5.04 11.45 0.18
CA PRO A 123 -6.28 12.09 -0.17
C PRO A 123 -6.16 13.62 -0.25
N VAL A 124 -6.92 14.20 -1.15
CA VAL A 124 -7.35 15.60 -1.10
C VAL A 124 -8.82 15.60 -0.74
N TYR A 125 -9.14 16.07 0.46
CA TYR A 125 -10.50 16.01 0.97
C TYR A 125 -11.42 17.01 0.28
N ILE A 126 -12.72 16.72 0.34
CA ILE A 126 -13.78 17.59 -0.15
C ILE A 126 -13.73 18.93 0.59
N SER A 127 -13.72 20.02 -0.14
CA SER A 127 -13.73 21.39 0.42
C SER A 127 -14.60 22.29 -0.43
N GLY A 128 -15.69 22.78 0.13
CA GLY A 128 -16.68 23.56 -0.60
C GLY A 128 -17.27 22.76 -1.76
N ASN A 129 -17.21 23.32 -2.97
CA ASN A 129 -17.71 22.65 -4.20
C ASN A 129 -16.70 21.71 -4.86
N LYS A 130 -15.52 21.51 -4.28
CA LYS A 130 -14.49 20.61 -4.83
C LYS A 130 -14.71 19.20 -4.31
N LYS A 131 -14.72 18.22 -5.21
CA LYS A 131 -14.82 16.80 -4.89
C LYS A 131 -13.51 16.26 -4.32
N GLY A 132 -13.57 15.08 -3.70
CA GLY A 132 -12.39 14.37 -3.23
C GLY A 132 -11.56 13.84 -4.39
N ARG A 133 -10.28 13.63 -4.18
CA ARG A 133 -9.38 12.96 -5.12
C ARG A 133 -8.16 12.42 -4.42
N HIS A 134 -7.41 11.56 -5.09
CA HIS A 134 -6.06 11.19 -4.68
C HIS A 134 -5.03 12.10 -5.35
N GLU A 135 -4.05 12.54 -4.58
CA GLU A 135 -2.88 13.23 -5.10
C GLU A 135 -1.68 12.28 -5.02
N TRP A 136 -0.99 12.09 -6.16
CA TRP A 136 0.13 11.19 -6.33
C TRP A 136 1.39 11.99 -6.60
N PHE A 137 2.38 11.86 -5.73
CA PHE A 137 3.70 12.44 -5.91
C PHE A 137 4.64 11.35 -6.43
N ILE A 138 5.22 11.58 -7.60
CA ILE A 138 5.99 10.55 -8.30
C ILE A 138 7.35 11.13 -8.71
N GLU A 139 8.41 10.41 -8.37
CA GLU A 139 9.74 10.62 -8.94
C GLU A 139 9.89 9.71 -10.16
N PHE A 140 9.75 10.27 -11.35
CA PHE A 140 10.02 9.55 -12.59
C PHE A 140 11.51 9.55 -12.92
N LEU A 141 12.02 8.43 -13.40
CA LEU A 141 13.33 8.35 -14.08
C LEU A 141 13.25 9.01 -15.45
N SER A 142 12.11 8.84 -16.13
CA SER A 142 11.75 9.55 -17.36
C SER A 142 10.25 9.84 -17.32
N PRO A 143 9.82 11.11 -17.25
CA PRO A 143 8.40 11.44 -17.13
C PRO A 143 7.61 11.11 -18.39
N PRO A 144 6.30 10.85 -18.27
CA PRO A 144 5.45 10.59 -19.43
C PRO A 144 5.33 11.84 -20.31
N LYS A 145 5.17 11.65 -21.63
CA LYS A 145 5.00 12.76 -22.59
C LYS A 145 3.74 13.58 -22.31
N ASN A 146 2.67 12.93 -21.86
CA ASN A 146 1.40 13.57 -21.49
C ASN A 146 0.97 13.09 -20.10
N LEU A 147 1.02 14.01 -19.14
CA LEU A 147 0.69 13.71 -17.74
C LEU A 147 -0.81 13.46 -17.53
N LYS A 148 -1.69 14.09 -18.34
CA LYS A 148 -3.13 13.87 -18.27
C LYS A 148 -3.48 12.47 -18.74
N ASP A 149 -2.90 12.02 -19.86
CA ASP A 149 -3.13 10.67 -20.38
C ASP A 149 -2.57 9.59 -19.42
N PHE A 150 -1.46 9.90 -18.75
CA PHE A 150 -0.91 9.04 -17.71
C PHE A 150 -1.88 8.92 -16.51
N ALA A 151 -2.42 10.06 -16.04
CA ALA A 151 -3.41 10.06 -14.94
C ALA A 151 -4.68 9.26 -15.30
N HIS A 152 -5.16 9.39 -16.53
CA HIS A 152 -6.28 8.57 -17.03
C HIS A 152 -5.96 7.08 -17.08
N SER A 153 -4.75 6.72 -17.49
CA SER A 153 -4.32 5.32 -17.50
C SER A 153 -4.23 4.76 -16.08
N LEU A 154 -3.60 5.50 -15.15
CA LEU A 154 -3.54 5.12 -13.74
C LEU A 154 -4.94 4.94 -13.14
N ASP A 155 -5.85 5.87 -13.39
CA ASP A 155 -7.25 5.79 -12.93
C ASP A 155 -7.97 4.54 -13.48
N THR A 156 -7.74 4.22 -14.76
CA THR A 156 -8.32 3.04 -15.39
C THR A 156 -7.80 1.75 -14.73
N GLU A 157 -6.50 1.64 -14.50
CA GLU A 157 -5.92 0.47 -13.87
C GLU A 157 -6.37 0.33 -12.41
N LEU A 158 -6.47 1.44 -11.66
CA LEU A 158 -7.00 1.42 -10.29
C LEU A 158 -8.45 0.93 -10.26
N LYS A 159 -9.30 1.34 -11.19
CA LYS A 159 -10.68 0.85 -11.30
C LYS A 159 -10.74 -0.64 -11.63
N ASN A 160 -9.89 -1.11 -12.52
CA ASN A 160 -9.83 -2.53 -12.89
C ASN A 160 -9.38 -3.43 -11.73
N LEU A 161 -8.57 -2.91 -10.82
CA LEU A 161 -7.96 -3.65 -9.70
C LEU A 161 -8.75 -3.55 -8.40
N ASN A 162 -9.64 -2.57 -8.27
CA ASN A 162 -10.35 -2.28 -7.02
C ASN A 162 -11.77 -1.79 -7.29
N SER A 163 -12.75 -2.64 -6.98
CA SER A 163 -14.18 -2.38 -7.22
C SER A 163 -14.72 -1.22 -6.36
N ASP A 164 -14.20 -1.04 -5.15
CA ASP A 164 -14.62 0.06 -4.27
C ASP A 164 -14.13 1.40 -4.81
N TYR A 165 -12.88 1.44 -5.29
CA TYR A 165 -12.37 2.59 -6.01
C TYR A 165 -13.20 2.89 -7.27
N GLU A 166 -13.53 1.88 -8.09
CA GLU A 166 -14.39 2.03 -9.26
C GLU A 166 -15.75 2.64 -8.89
N ALA A 167 -16.39 2.11 -7.84
CA ALA A 167 -17.68 2.60 -7.36
C ALA A 167 -17.61 4.08 -6.93
N LYS A 168 -16.52 4.50 -6.25
CA LYS A 168 -16.33 5.91 -5.83
C LYS A 168 -15.98 6.83 -6.99
N ARG A 169 -15.39 6.30 -8.07
CA ARG A 169 -15.09 7.01 -9.31
C ARG A 169 -16.30 7.15 -10.25
N TYR A 170 -17.41 6.42 -9.96
CA TYR A 170 -18.59 6.43 -10.83
C TYR A 170 -19.11 7.85 -11.03
N LYS A 171 -19.13 8.31 -12.29
CA LYS A 171 -19.53 9.67 -12.71
C LYS A 171 -18.87 10.81 -11.91
N ASP A 172 -17.68 10.58 -11.37
CA ASP A 172 -16.97 11.53 -10.49
C ASP A 172 -17.81 12.04 -9.30
N LEU A 173 -18.70 11.21 -8.76
CA LEU A 173 -19.60 11.66 -7.69
C LEU A 173 -18.87 11.87 -6.36
N ALA A 174 -18.02 10.93 -5.96
CA ALA A 174 -17.26 11.01 -4.71
C ALA A 174 -15.78 11.35 -4.93
N LEU A 175 -15.17 10.72 -5.94
CA LEU A 175 -13.76 10.88 -6.30
C LEU A 175 -13.63 11.43 -7.73
N GLU A 176 -12.76 12.42 -7.91
CA GLU A 176 -12.25 12.85 -9.20
C GLU A 176 -11.05 11.99 -9.63
N ILE A 177 -10.63 12.15 -10.89
CA ILE A 177 -9.43 11.53 -11.43
C ILE A 177 -8.20 11.86 -10.57
N PRO A 178 -7.23 10.94 -10.39
CA PRO A 178 -6.01 11.21 -9.63
C PRO A 178 -5.24 12.40 -10.18
N GLN A 179 -4.77 13.25 -9.28
CA GLN A 179 -3.87 14.34 -9.61
C GLN A 179 -2.42 13.87 -9.46
N ILE A 180 -1.64 14.00 -10.53
CA ILE A 180 -0.23 13.61 -10.53
C ILE A 180 0.64 14.86 -10.35
N LYS A 181 1.59 14.78 -9.41
CA LYS A 181 2.65 15.77 -9.23
C LYS A 181 4.00 15.10 -9.43
N ILE A 182 4.75 15.60 -10.39
CA ILE A 182 6.11 15.12 -10.64
C ILE A 182 7.03 15.75 -9.60
N LEU A 183 7.83 14.92 -8.95
CA LEU A 183 8.91 15.36 -8.07
C LEU A 183 10.26 15.23 -8.80
N HIS A 184 11.20 16.11 -8.44
CA HIS A 184 12.59 15.95 -8.86
C HIS A 184 13.21 14.70 -8.22
N LEU A 185 14.04 13.98 -8.96
CA LEU A 185 14.77 12.83 -8.44
C LEU A 185 15.58 13.20 -7.18
N GLY A 186 15.52 12.33 -6.17
CA GLY A 186 16.16 12.53 -4.89
C GLY A 186 15.35 13.36 -3.88
N THR A 187 14.12 13.80 -4.21
CA THR A 187 13.25 14.51 -3.25
C THR A 187 12.87 13.60 -2.09
N PHE A 188 12.53 12.34 -2.35
CA PHE A 188 12.21 11.36 -1.31
C PHE A 188 13.40 11.06 -0.42
N ASP A 189 14.60 10.94 -0.98
CA ASP A 189 15.82 10.71 -0.20
C ASP A 189 16.14 11.91 0.71
N LYS A 190 15.98 13.14 0.20
CA LYS A 190 16.10 14.36 1.00
C LYS A 190 15.07 14.41 2.12
N TRP A 191 13.83 13.99 1.87
CA TRP A 191 12.77 13.92 2.88
C TRP A 191 13.10 12.87 3.96
N LEU A 192 13.53 11.66 3.59
CA LEU A 192 13.96 10.62 4.52
C LEU A 192 15.15 11.09 5.37
N LYS A 193 16.14 11.74 4.76
CA LYS A 193 17.29 12.32 5.46
C LYS A 193 16.86 13.33 6.52
N LYS A 194 15.96 14.25 6.16
CA LYS A 194 15.43 15.26 7.08
C LYS A 194 14.67 14.65 8.27
N LYS A 195 14.08 13.48 8.08
CA LYS A 195 13.35 12.74 9.13
C LYS A 195 14.27 11.80 9.95
N ASN A 196 15.59 11.79 9.70
CA ASN A 196 16.53 10.82 10.27
C ASN A 196 16.14 9.35 10.00
N MET A 197 15.54 9.10 8.84
CA MET A 197 15.02 7.80 8.42
C MET A 197 15.82 7.23 7.22
N LEU A 198 17.02 7.71 6.95
CA LEU A 198 17.91 7.12 5.94
C LEU A 198 18.45 5.79 6.45
N GLY A 199 18.21 4.73 5.66
CA GLY A 199 18.70 3.39 5.95
C GLY A 199 17.78 2.34 5.34
N GLY A 200 18.29 1.14 5.05
CA GLY A 200 17.61 0.10 4.27
C GLY A 200 16.27 -0.43 4.82
N GLN A 201 15.92 -0.08 6.05
CA GLN A 201 14.65 -0.45 6.69
C GLN A 201 13.55 0.62 6.54
N ASN A 202 13.91 1.87 6.23
CA ASN A 202 12.96 2.97 6.12
C ASN A 202 12.57 3.21 4.66
N LYS A 203 11.32 2.94 4.34
CA LYS A 203 10.75 3.14 2.99
C LYS A 203 9.78 4.31 3.00
N ILE A 204 9.62 4.95 1.85
CA ILE A 204 8.56 5.93 1.64
C ILE A 204 7.21 5.23 1.82
N PRO A 205 6.31 5.76 2.66
CA PRO A 205 4.93 5.29 2.73
C PRO A 205 4.24 5.53 1.39
N ARG A 206 3.96 4.46 0.64
CA ARG A 206 3.37 4.57 -0.70
C ARG A 206 1.95 5.10 -0.68
N LEU A 207 1.16 4.70 0.33
CA LEU A 207 -0.20 5.17 0.52
C LEU A 207 -0.38 5.71 1.93
N SER A 208 -1.17 6.75 2.09
CA SER A 208 -1.52 7.32 3.39
C SER A 208 -2.97 7.78 3.40
N ASN A 209 -3.69 7.48 4.49
CA ASN A 209 -5.07 7.92 4.70
C ASN A 209 -5.18 9.41 5.11
N ASN A 210 -4.05 10.11 5.13
CA ASN A 210 -3.99 11.54 5.43
C ASN A 210 -2.89 12.22 4.61
N ARG A 211 -2.86 13.55 4.63
CA ARG A 211 -1.93 14.37 3.83
C ARG A 211 -0.56 14.59 4.45
N LYS A 212 -0.30 14.09 5.65
CA LYS A 212 0.92 14.42 6.42
C LYS A 212 2.21 14.28 5.60
N TYR A 213 2.35 13.16 4.88
CA TYR A 213 3.56 12.91 4.06
C TYR A 213 3.62 13.83 2.84
N LEU A 214 2.48 14.02 2.16
CA LEU A 214 2.40 14.90 1.01
C LEU A 214 2.72 16.36 1.40
N ASP A 215 2.14 16.85 2.49
CA ASP A 215 2.35 18.22 2.97
C ASP A 215 3.78 18.45 3.46
N ASP A 216 4.38 17.45 4.11
CA ASP A 216 5.80 17.49 4.51
C ASP A 216 6.74 17.57 3.29
N ILE A 217 6.44 16.83 2.22
CA ILE A 217 7.21 16.84 0.96
C ILE A 217 7.02 18.18 0.25
N LEU A 218 5.80 18.73 0.21
CA LEU A 218 5.52 20.03 -0.37
C LEU A 218 6.34 21.15 0.28
N LYS A 219 6.44 21.16 1.62
CA LYS A 219 7.26 22.12 2.36
C LYS A 219 8.74 22.07 1.99
N LEU A 220 9.23 20.90 1.56
CA LEU A 220 10.61 20.76 1.09
C LEU A 220 10.81 21.30 -0.32
N THR A 221 9.79 21.17 -1.18
CA THR A 221 9.87 21.60 -2.58
C THR A 221 9.52 23.08 -2.77
N SER A 222 8.85 23.72 -1.80
CA SER A 222 8.49 25.15 -1.85
C SER A 222 9.61 26.08 -1.35
N ASN A 223 10.66 25.53 -0.75
CA ASN A 223 11.81 26.29 -0.21
C ASN A 223 13.06 26.19 -1.10
N VAL A 224 12.90 25.83 -2.37
CA VAL A 224 13.96 25.81 -3.39
C VAL A 224 13.58 26.78 -4.57
#